data_69a972db91e2d558065c24800f2cb6e7
#
_entry.id   69a972db91e2d558065c24800f2cb6e7
#
_cell.length_a   1.000
_cell.length_b   1.000
_cell.length_c   1.000
_cell.angle_alpha   90.00
_cell.angle_beta   90.00
_cell.angle_gamma   90.00
#
_symmetry.space_group_name_H-M   'P 1'
#
loop_
_entity.id
_entity.type
_entity.pdbx_description
1 polymer ?
#
loop_
_entity_poly.entity_id
_entity_poly.type
_entity_poly.pdbx_seq_one_letter_code
_entity_poly.pdbx_strand_id
1 'polypeptide(L)'
;IIETNFSGRFPRTFDDLIQLPGIGRSTAGAIMSIAYQQPFPILDANVKRVLSRYIALDQNLKQPEKILWQASEEMTVKENIFEYTQGIMDLGATVCTAAKPSCQQCPVEKGCGSAHMVLSIKPKRRSTANPTRKLHFVLPMSDKGFLMQKKLEAEYWESLWVPLSKDLIGNIPVNASVDLHHKLSHLNLNIKIDITQAAPDEQLLSNQEYKWINKTDIAAYAMPTPI
;
A
#
# COMPACT_ATOMS: atom_id res chain seq x y z
N ILE A 1 -5.48 -18.52 -1.09
CA ILE A 1 -5.70 -18.67 -2.55
C ILE A 1 -4.53 -19.43 -3.18
N ILE A 2 -3.25 -18.99 -3.00
CA ILE A 2 -2.10 -19.68 -3.61
C ILE A 2 -2.03 -21.13 -3.15
N GLU A 3 -2.18 -21.40 -1.85
CA GLU A 3 -2.16 -22.73 -1.29
C GLU A 3 -3.30 -23.62 -1.83
N THR A 4 -4.51 -23.07 -1.87
CA THR A 4 -5.72 -23.81 -2.25
C THR A 4 -5.90 -23.98 -3.76
N ASN A 5 -5.69 -22.91 -4.53
CA ASN A 5 -6.01 -22.90 -5.97
C ASN A 5 -4.82 -23.23 -6.85
N PHE A 6 -3.60 -23.06 -6.34
CA PHE A 6 -2.35 -23.23 -7.10
C PHE A 6 -1.38 -24.22 -6.44
N SER A 7 -1.87 -25.05 -5.49
CA SER A 7 -1.07 -26.08 -4.79
C SER A 7 0.23 -25.52 -4.18
N GLY A 8 0.16 -24.34 -3.57
CA GLY A 8 1.29 -23.65 -2.95
C GLY A 8 2.31 -23.05 -3.95
N ARG A 9 2.04 -23.12 -5.26
CA ARG A 9 2.94 -22.56 -6.29
C ARG A 9 2.44 -21.21 -6.78
N PHE A 10 3.35 -20.26 -6.89
CA PHE A 10 3.02 -18.95 -7.42
C PHE A 10 2.61 -19.02 -8.88
N PRO A 11 1.49 -18.40 -9.31
CA PRO A 11 1.00 -18.46 -10.69
C PRO A 11 2.03 -17.92 -11.71
N ARG A 12 2.02 -18.51 -12.90
CA ARG A 12 2.94 -18.14 -13.98
C ARG A 12 2.26 -17.63 -15.24
N THR A 13 0.94 -17.46 -15.20
CA THR A 13 0.20 -16.85 -16.31
C THR A 13 -0.39 -15.51 -15.86
N PHE A 14 -0.56 -14.59 -16.81
CA PHE A 14 -1.13 -13.28 -16.55
C PHE A 14 -2.55 -13.42 -15.99
N ASP A 15 -3.37 -14.30 -16.55
CA ASP A 15 -4.76 -14.50 -16.17
C ASP A 15 -4.92 -15.07 -14.75
N ASP A 16 -4.00 -15.92 -14.33
CA ASP A 16 -3.99 -16.43 -12.96
C ASP A 16 -3.49 -15.36 -11.96
N LEU A 17 -2.50 -14.56 -12.36
CA LEU A 17 -1.96 -13.50 -11.51
C LEU A 17 -3.02 -12.45 -11.18
N ILE A 18 -3.84 -12.02 -12.14
CA ILE A 18 -4.87 -11.00 -11.90
C ILE A 18 -6.02 -11.49 -11.00
N GLN A 19 -6.15 -12.81 -10.77
CA GLN A 19 -7.11 -13.37 -9.82
C GLN A 19 -6.65 -13.24 -8.35
N LEU A 20 -5.37 -12.95 -8.13
CA LEU A 20 -4.85 -12.79 -6.78
C LEU A 20 -5.24 -11.43 -6.19
N PRO A 21 -5.71 -11.37 -4.93
CA PRO A 21 -6.02 -10.12 -4.26
C PRO A 21 -4.84 -9.15 -4.26
N GLY A 22 -5.07 -7.90 -4.65
CA GLY A 22 -4.04 -6.87 -4.71
C GLY A 22 -3.17 -6.88 -5.97
N ILE A 23 -3.31 -7.86 -6.85
CA ILE A 23 -2.61 -7.90 -8.14
C ILE A 23 -3.54 -7.40 -9.25
N GLY A 24 -3.35 -6.14 -9.65
CA GLY A 24 -4.02 -5.55 -10.80
C GLY A 24 -3.22 -5.74 -12.09
N ARG A 25 -3.80 -5.30 -13.22
CA ARG A 25 -3.21 -5.42 -14.58
C ARG A 25 -1.73 -5.00 -14.64
N SER A 26 -1.38 -3.83 -14.08
CA SER A 26 -0.01 -3.33 -14.11
C SER A 26 0.94 -4.17 -13.27
N THR A 27 0.50 -4.62 -12.08
CA THR A 27 1.31 -5.48 -11.21
C THR A 27 1.53 -6.86 -11.84
N ALA A 28 0.48 -7.45 -12.41
CA ALA A 28 0.60 -8.72 -13.14
C ALA A 28 1.57 -8.58 -14.32
N GLY A 29 1.45 -7.49 -15.10
CA GLY A 29 2.38 -7.18 -16.18
C GLY A 29 3.83 -7.07 -15.71
N ALA A 30 4.08 -6.38 -14.60
CA ALA A 30 5.41 -6.27 -14.01
C ALA A 30 5.98 -7.63 -13.58
N ILE A 31 5.16 -8.49 -12.96
CA ILE A 31 5.57 -9.84 -12.58
C ILE A 31 5.94 -10.66 -13.83
N MET A 32 5.09 -10.62 -14.87
CA MET A 32 5.35 -11.33 -16.11
C MET A 32 6.65 -10.86 -16.77
N SER A 33 6.88 -9.55 -16.82
CA SER A 33 8.07 -8.97 -17.47
C SER A 33 9.35 -9.21 -16.67
N ILE A 34 9.29 -9.01 -15.34
CA ILE A 34 10.48 -9.05 -14.49
C ILE A 34 10.84 -10.49 -14.09
N ALA A 35 9.86 -11.28 -13.65
CA ALA A 35 10.13 -12.63 -13.13
C ALA A 35 10.10 -13.71 -14.22
N TYR A 36 9.24 -13.52 -15.24
CA TYR A 36 9.04 -14.54 -16.28
C TYR A 36 9.55 -14.12 -17.65
N GLN A 37 10.10 -12.91 -17.78
CA GLN A 37 10.69 -12.36 -19.01
C GLN A 37 9.74 -12.42 -20.22
N GLN A 38 8.45 -12.25 -19.95
CA GLN A 38 7.41 -12.20 -20.98
C GLN A 38 7.00 -10.76 -21.24
N PRO A 39 6.80 -10.35 -22.50
CA PRO A 39 6.54 -8.96 -22.89
C PRO A 39 5.11 -8.52 -22.54
N PHE A 40 4.93 -8.11 -21.31
CA PHE A 40 3.67 -7.53 -20.83
C PHE A 40 3.81 -6.04 -20.51
N PRO A 41 2.83 -5.21 -20.95
CA PRO A 41 2.84 -3.78 -20.67
C PRO A 41 2.55 -3.51 -19.21
N ILE A 42 3.14 -2.43 -18.69
CA ILE A 42 2.90 -1.93 -17.33
C ILE A 42 2.43 -0.47 -17.36
N LEU A 43 1.60 -0.09 -16.40
CA LEU A 43 1.10 1.28 -16.31
C LEU A 43 0.90 1.68 -14.85
N ASP A 44 1.97 1.75 -14.07
CA ASP A 44 1.96 2.29 -12.72
C ASP A 44 1.98 3.83 -12.72
N ALA A 45 2.01 4.46 -11.57
CA ALA A 45 1.99 5.91 -11.45
C ALA A 45 3.22 6.59 -12.09
N ASN A 46 4.39 5.94 -12.06
CA ASN A 46 5.62 6.45 -12.67
C ASN A 46 5.54 6.33 -14.18
N VAL A 47 5.18 5.16 -14.68
CA VAL A 47 5.02 4.89 -16.11
C VAL A 47 3.91 5.75 -16.72
N LYS A 48 2.76 5.90 -16.07
CA LYS A 48 1.69 6.84 -16.47
C LYS A 48 2.25 8.26 -16.69
N ARG A 49 3.06 8.73 -15.78
CA ARG A 49 3.67 10.07 -15.87
C ARG A 49 4.67 10.16 -17.02
N VAL A 50 5.56 9.17 -17.17
CA VAL A 50 6.53 9.12 -18.26
C VAL A 50 5.82 9.11 -19.61
N LEU A 51 4.90 8.18 -19.83
CA LEU A 51 4.16 8.04 -21.08
C LEU A 51 3.30 9.27 -21.38
N SER A 52 2.58 9.83 -20.39
CA SER A 52 1.79 11.05 -20.57
C SER A 52 2.63 12.20 -21.12
N ARG A 53 3.86 12.36 -20.64
CA ARG A 53 4.78 13.39 -21.09
C ARG A 53 5.40 13.03 -22.43
N TYR A 54 5.78 11.78 -22.61
CA TYR A 54 6.43 11.33 -23.84
C TYR A 54 5.54 11.53 -25.06
N ILE A 55 4.27 11.16 -24.98
CA ILE A 55 3.30 11.35 -26.07
C ILE A 55 2.60 12.71 -26.05
N ALA A 56 3.02 13.65 -25.19
CA ALA A 56 2.37 14.94 -24.98
C ALA A 56 0.84 14.82 -24.80
N LEU A 57 0.41 13.89 -23.95
CA LEU A 57 -1.01 13.57 -23.78
C LEU A 57 -1.81 14.80 -23.33
N ASP A 58 -2.89 15.12 -24.06
CA ASP A 58 -3.81 16.16 -23.64
C ASP A 58 -4.54 15.76 -22.35
N GLN A 59 -4.39 16.58 -21.31
CA GLN A 59 -4.97 16.35 -19.99
C GLN A 59 -6.50 16.51 -19.93
N ASN A 60 -7.11 17.09 -20.97
CA ASN A 60 -8.55 17.31 -21.06
C ASN A 60 -9.31 16.12 -21.67
N LEU A 61 -8.60 15.07 -22.05
CA LEU A 61 -9.23 13.88 -22.65
C LEU A 61 -10.16 13.16 -21.64
N LYS A 62 -11.27 12.66 -22.14
CA LYS A 62 -12.27 11.95 -21.32
C LYS A 62 -11.76 10.60 -20.80
N GLN A 63 -10.86 9.93 -21.52
CA GLN A 63 -10.34 8.60 -21.20
C GLN A 63 -8.81 8.53 -21.37
N PRO A 64 -8.03 9.29 -20.61
CA PRO A 64 -6.57 9.34 -20.76
C PRO A 64 -5.92 7.98 -20.47
N GLU A 65 -6.50 7.19 -19.58
CA GLU A 65 -5.96 5.90 -19.19
C GLU A 65 -5.97 4.86 -20.31
N LYS A 66 -7.00 4.85 -21.16
CA LYS A 66 -7.09 3.96 -22.33
C LYS A 66 -5.95 4.24 -23.32
N ILE A 67 -5.68 5.52 -23.59
CA ILE A 67 -4.60 5.95 -24.49
C ILE A 67 -3.22 5.57 -23.91
N LEU A 68 -3.05 5.73 -22.59
CA LEU A 68 -1.80 5.37 -21.94
C LEU A 68 -1.55 3.86 -21.93
N TRP A 69 -2.60 3.04 -21.78
CA TRP A 69 -2.45 1.60 -21.94
C TRP A 69 -2.07 1.21 -23.37
N GLN A 70 -2.71 1.83 -24.37
CA GLN A 70 -2.34 1.61 -25.77
C GLN A 70 -0.89 2.01 -26.03
N ALA A 71 -0.46 3.19 -25.58
CA ALA A 71 0.94 3.63 -25.70
C ALA A 71 1.89 2.68 -24.97
N SER A 72 1.52 2.17 -23.79
CA SER A 72 2.32 1.18 -23.07
C SER A 72 2.45 -0.13 -23.85
N GLU A 73 1.37 -0.61 -24.46
CA GLU A 73 1.38 -1.82 -25.29
C GLU A 73 2.28 -1.65 -26.52
N GLU A 74 2.16 -0.51 -27.22
CA GLU A 74 2.95 -0.21 -28.43
C GLU A 74 4.45 -0.04 -28.13
N MET A 75 4.80 0.49 -26.96
CA MET A 75 6.19 0.73 -26.55
C MET A 75 6.84 -0.46 -25.84
N THR A 76 6.05 -1.46 -25.43
CA THR A 76 6.59 -2.66 -24.76
C THR A 76 7.43 -3.48 -25.74
N VAL A 77 8.72 -3.60 -25.43
CA VAL A 77 9.66 -4.37 -26.25
C VAL A 77 9.46 -5.87 -26.08
N LYS A 78 9.84 -6.65 -27.11
CA LYS A 78 9.75 -8.12 -27.04
C LYS A 78 11.04 -8.75 -26.51
N GLU A 79 12.15 -8.10 -26.70
CA GLU A 79 13.47 -8.52 -26.22
C GLU A 79 13.94 -7.59 -25.10
N ASN A 80 14.76 -8.08 -24.18
CA ASN A 80 15.26 -7.32 -23.04
C ASN A 80 14.12 -6.66 -22.21
N ILE A 81 13.02 -7.40 -22.07
CA ILE A 81 11.81 -6.88 -21.41
C ILE A 81 12.04 -6.56 -19.94
N PHE A 82 12.92 -7.28 -19.26
CA PHE A 82 13.30 -6.99 -17.88
C PHE A 82 13.91 -5.59 -17.77
N GLU A 83 14.93 -5.32 -18.60
CA GLU A 83 15.64 -4.04 -18.61
C GLU A 83 14.73 -2.88 -19.00
N TYR A 84 13.87 -3.10 -19.99
CA TYR A 84 12.86 -2.10 -20.39
C TYR A 84 11.90 -1.79 -19.24
N THR A 85 11.37 -2.83 -18.59
CA THR A 85 10.38 -2.66 -17.53
C THR A 85 10.98 -1.95 -16.32
N GLN A 86 12.18 -2.35 -15.89
CA GLN A 86 12.91 -1.65 -14.84
C GLN A 86 13.27 -0.22 -15.25
N GLY A 87 13.81 -0.06 -16.45
CA GLY A 87 14.27 1.22 -16.96
C GLY A 87 13.15 2.27 -17.03
N ILE A 88 11.95 1.92 -17.49
CA ILE A 88 10.84 2.88 -17.56
C ILE A 88 10.30 3.24 -16.18
N MET A 89 10.29 2.31 -15.21
CA MET A 89 9.94 2.61 -13.82
C MET A 89 10.98 3.53 -13.17
N ASP A 90 12.27 3.22 -13.33
CA ASP A 90 13.38 4.01 -12.80
C ASP A 90 13.44 5.41 -13.42
N LEU A 91 13.21 5.50 -14.73
CA LEU A 91 13.10 6.78 -15.42
C LEU A 91 12.03 7.67 -14.77
N GLY A 92 10.88 7.09 -14.45
CA GLY A 92 9.82 7.79 -13.74
C GLY A 92 10.19 8.16 -12.32
N ALA A 93 10.86 7.28 -11.59
CA ALA A 93 11.22 7.50 -10.19
C ALA A 93 12.34 8.54 -10.01
N THR A 94 13.34 8.56 -10.90
CA THR A 94 14.60 9.30 -10.69
C THR A 94 14.77 10.51 -11.60
N VAL A 95 14.40 10.43 -12.87
CA VAL A 95 14.62 11.48 -13.88
C VAL A 95 13.35 12.23 -14.22
N CYS A 96 12.30 11.53 -14.66
CA CYS A 96 11.03 12.13 -15.04
C CYS A 96 10.12 12.31 -13.80
N THR A 97 10.64 12.96 -12.76
CA THR A 97 9.94 13.16 -11.49
C THR A 97 8.72 14.06 -11.61
N ALA A 98 7.81 13.98 -10.63
CA ALA A 98 6.54 14.70 -10.69
C ALA A 98 6.71 16.22 -10.68
N ALA A 99 7.57 16.75 -9.78
CA ALA A 99 7.71 18.17 -9.55
C ALA A 99 8.80 18.83 -10.41
N LYS A 100 9.93 18.13 -10.60
CA LYS A 100 11.12 18.69 -11.28
C LYS A 100 11.76 17.62 -12.18
N PRO A 101 11.24 17.40 -13.39
CA PRO A 101 11.87 16.45 -14.32
C PRO A 101 13.22 16.98 -14.80
N SER A 102 14.23 16.09 -14.83
CA SER A 102 15.59 16.40 -15.31
C SER A 102 15.71 16.07 -16.80
N CYS A 103 15.02 16.83 -17.67
CA CYS A 103 14.95 16.53 -19.11
C CYS A 103 16.31 16.44 -19.78
N GLN A 104 17.27 17.29 -19.41
CA GLN A 104 18.64 17.26 -19.94
C GLN A 104 19.39 15.95 -19.67
N GLN A 105 18.99 15.18 -18.65
CA GLN A 105 19.58 13.90 -18.30
C GLN A 105 18.72 12.72 -18.80
N CYS A 106 17.62 13.01 -19.48
CA CYS A 106 16.64 12.00 -19.87
C CYS A 106 17.10 11.28 -21.15
N PRO A 107 17.26 9.94 -21.14
CA PRO A 107 17.71 9.21 -22.32
C PRO A 107 16.73 9.26 -23.50
N VAL A 108 15.44 9.56 -23.23
CA VAL A 108 14.39 9.66 -24.25
C VAL A 108 13.97 11.09 -24.54
N GLU A 109 14.78 12.09 -24.16
CA GLU A 109 14.51 13.52 -24.35
C GLU A 109 14.14 13.87 -25.80
N LYS A 110 14.95 13.41 -26.76
CA LYS A 110 14.80 13.72 -28.18
C LYS A 110 13.45 13.30 -28.79
N GLY A 111 12.85 12.25 -28.26
CA GLY A 111 11.54 11.74 -28.73
C GLY A 111 10.37 12.21 -27.86
N CYS A 112 10.64 12.97 -26.80
CA CYS A 112 9.61 13.35 -25.83
C CYS A 112 8.84 14.58 -26.27
N GLY A 113 7.54 14.45 -26.52
CA GLY A 113 6.67 15.56 -26.95
C GLY A 113 6.52 16.68 -25.91
N SER A 114 6.82 16.41 -24.64
CA SER A 114 6.78 17.41 -23.56
C SER A 114 8.15 17.79 -23.01
N ALA A 115 9.24 17.48 -23.72
CA ALA A 115 10.57 17.84 -23.25
C ALA A 115 10.69 19.35 -23.01
N HIS A 116 11.29 19.72 -21.87
CA HIS A 116 11.46 21.11 -21.42
C HIS A 116 10.19 21.97 -21.30
N MET A 117 9.01 21.39 -21.50
CA MET A 117 7.78 22.10 -21.19
C MET A 117 7.65 22.23 -19.68
N VAL A 118 7.38 23.45 -19.20
CA VAL A 118 6.95 23.68 -17.82
C VAL A 118 5.53 23.14 -17.69
N LEU A 119 5.42 21.83 -17.59
CA LEU A 119 4.13 21.22 -17.33
C LEU A 119 3.77 21.55 -15.89
N SER A 120 2.98 22.61 -15.73
CA SER A 120 2.19 22.83 -14.52
C SER A 120 1.17 21.69 -14.38
N ILE A 121 1.66 20.45 -14.28
CA ILE A 121 0.83 19.36 -13.79
C ILE A 121 0.65 19.68 -12.30
N LYS A 122 -0.28 20.60 -12.03
CA LYS A 122 -0.83 20.70 -10.68
C LYS A 122 -1.41 19.32 -10.44
N PRO A 123 -0.81 18.52 -9.55
CA PRO A 123 -1.48 17.30 -9.14
C PRO A 123 -2.88 17.76 -8.78
N LYS A 124 -3.91 17.17 -9.40
CA LYS A 124 -5.29 17.41 -8.98
C LYS A 124 -5.24 17.06 -7.49
N ARG A 125 -5.08 18.07 -6.64
CA ARG A 125 -5.24 17.91 -5.21
C ARG A 125 -6.64 17.36 -5.08
N ARG A 126 -6.77 16.07 -4.83
CA ARG A 126 -7.99 15.55 -4.23
C ARG A 126 -8.10 16.30 -2.91
N SER A 127 -8.84 17.39 -2.92
CA SER A 127 -9.09 18.25 -1.77
C SER A 127 -10.19 17.67 -0.88
N THR A 128 -10.32 16.38 -0.84
CA THR A 128 -11.06 15.74 0.23
C THR A 128 -10.04 15.39 1.28
N ALA A 129 -10.02 16.15 2.36
CA ALA A 129 -9.33 15.72 3.56
C ALA A 129 -9.75 14.27 3.82
N ASN A 130 -8.76 13.37 3.95
CA ASN A 130 -9.08 11.98 4.28
C ASN A 130 -10.01 11.98 5.50
N PRO A 131 -11.07 11.20 5.50
CA PRO A 131 -11.93 11.09 6.68
C PRO A 131 -11.08 10.70 7.88
N THR A 132 -11.45 11.21 9.05
CA THR A 132 -10.73 10.90 10.29
C THR A 132 -11.58 9.94 11.12
N ARG A 133 -10.99 8.83 11.52
CA ARG A 133 -11.58 7.89 12.48
C ARG A 133 -10.88 7.99 13.83
N LYS A 134 -11.68 7.93 14.88
CA LYS A 134 -11.20 7.86 16.26
C LYS A 134 -11.23 6.39 16.69
N LEU A 135 -10.11 5.91 17.20
CA LEU A 135 -9.97 4.56 17.76
C LEU A 135 -9.61 4.71 19.23
N HIS A 136 -10.25 3.94 20.07
CA HIS A 136 -9.95 3.93 21.49
C HIS A 136 -9.64 2.49 21.93
N PHE A 137 -8.43 2.30 22.38
CA PHE A 137 -7.91 1.02 22.85
C PHE A 137 -7.59 1.08 24.34
N VAL A 138 -7.51 -0.09 24.93
CA VAL A 138 -6.99 -0.29 26.28
C VAL A 138 -5.88 -1.32 26.22
N LEU A 139 -4.76 -1.03 26.88
CA LEU A 139 -3.59 -1.90 26.96
C LEU A 139 -3.41 -2.35 28.40
N PRO A 140 -3.93 -3.51 28.79
CA PRO A 140 -3.63 -4.09 30.08
C PRO A 140 -2.15 -4.54 30.14
N MET A 141 -1.48 -4.19 31.21
CA MET A 141 -0.07 -4.50 31.46
C MET A 141 0.09 -5.27 32.79
N SER A 142 0.90 -6.32 32.78
CA SER A 142 1.29 -7.06 33.99
C SER A 142 2.74 -7.53 33.89
N ASP A 143 3.16 -8.32 34.86
CA ASP A 143 4.42 -9.08 34.81
C ASP A 143 4.53 -10.03 33.60
N LYS A 144 3.38 -10.51 33.10
CA LYS A 144 3.30 -11.34 31.88
C LYS A 144 3.51 -10.57 30.57
N GLY A 145 3.53 -9.22 30.62
CA GLY A 145 3.68 -8.35 29.45
C GLY A 145 2.42 -7.55 29.14
N PHE A 146 2.03 -7.48 27.87
CA PHE A 146 0.89 -6.75 27.33
C PHE A 146 -0.21 -7.69 26.91
N LEU A 147 -1.46 -7.44 27.28
CA LEU A 147 -2.60 -8.20 26.77
C LEU A 147 -3.05 -7.60 25.44
N MET A 148 -2.93 -8.39 24.40
CA MET A 148 -3.26 -7.98 23.02
C MET A 148 -4.35 -8.88 22.45
N GLN A 149 -5.12 -8.34 21.51
CA GLN A 149 -6.11 -9.09 20.72
C GLN A 149 -5.64 -9.19 19.27
N LYS A 150 -5.93 -10.29 18.61
CA LYS A 150 -5.76 -10.43 17.16
C LYS A 150 -7.04 -10.03 16.46
N LYS A 151 -6.96 -9.10 15.52
CA LYS A 151 -8.12 -8.72 14.71
C LYS A 151 -8.37 -9.76 13.64
N LEU A 152 -9.48 -10.51 13.75
CA LEU A 152 -9.82 -11.58 12.80
C LEU A 152 -10.53 -11.01 11.56
N GLU A 153 -11.44 -10.04 11.75
CA GLU A 153 -12.15 -9.36 10.67
C GLU A 153 -12.15 -7.85 10.92
N ALA A 154 -11.54 -7.09 10.03
CA ALA A 154 -11.47 -5.64 10.20
C ALA A 154 -11.22 -4.91 8.86
N GLU A 155 -11.77 -3.71 8.74
CA GLU A 155 -11.52 -2.81 7.62
C GLU A 155 -10.02 -2.43 7.48
N TYR A 156 -9.28 -2.48 8.58
CA TYR A 156 -7.84 -2.21 8.67
C TYR A 156 -7.21 -3.06 9.77
N TRP A 157 -5.95 -3.43 9.57
CA TRP A 157 -5.15 -4.22 10.52
C TRP A 157 -5.68 -5.65 10.75
N GLU A 158 -6.36 -6.21 9.76
CA GLU A 158 -6.79 -7.61 9.79
C GLU A 158 -5.61 -8.55 10.04
N SER A 159 -5.80 -9.55 10.87
CA SER A 159 -4.79 -10.51 11.31
C SER A 159 -3.62 -9.94 12.12
N LEU A 160 -3.62 -8.64 12.46
CA LEU A 160 -2.60 -8.03 13.32
C LEU A 160 -3.00 -8.03 14.79
N TRP A 161 -1.98 -8.07 15.64
CA TRP A 161 -2.14 -7.93 17.08
C TRP A 161 -2.23 -6.44 17.45
N VAL A 162 -3.28 -6.09 18.18
CA VAL A 162 -3.57 -4.72 18.63
C VAL A 162 -3.97 -4.73 20.11
N PRO A 163 -3.89 -3.59 20.83
CA PRO A 163 -4.49 -3.46 22.15
C PRO A 163 -6.00 -3.75 22.11
N LEU A 164 -6.60 -4.04 23.23
CA LEU A 164 -8.01 -4.38 23.33
C LEU A 164 -8.89 -3.17 22.94
N SER A 165 -9.99 -3.41 22.22
CA SER A 165 -10.96 -2.34 21.95
C SER A 165 -11.61 -1.88 23.25
N LYS A 166 -11.73 -0.55 23.46
CA LYS A 166 -12.38 0.02 24.64
C LYS A 166 -13.83 -0.44 24.81
N ASP A 167 -14.53 -0.63 23.70
CA ASP A 167 -15.93 -1.05 23.68
C ASP A 167 -16.13 -2.45 24.27
N LEU A 168 -15.09 -3.29 24.26
CA LEU A 168 -15.14 -4.66 24.78
C LEU A 168 -14.92 -4.74 26.30
N ILE A 169 -14.30 -3.73 26.92
CA ILE A 169 -13.73 -3.85 28.26
C ILE A 169 -14.51 -3.03 29.31
N GLY A 170 -15.39 -2.15 28.86
CA GLY A 170 -16.14 -1.29 29.79
C GLY A 170 -15.26 -0.29 30.57
N ASN A 171 -15.65 0.07 31.81
CA ASN A 171 -14.89 0.99 32.65
C ASN A 171 -13.85 0.25 33.48
N ILE A 172 -12.56 0.45 33.16
CA ILE A 172 -11.42 -0.01 33.95
C ILE A 172 -10.59 1.20 34.42
N PRO A 173 -9.92 1.13 35.57
CA PRO A 173 -8.99 2.15 36.01
C PRO A 173 -7.90 2.40 34.98
N VAL A 174 -7.64 3.66 34.66
CA VAL A 174 -6.59 4.06 33.68
C VAL A 174 -5.42 4.64 34.45
N ASN A 175 -4.23 4.10 34.24
CA ASN A 175 -2.99 4.56 34.84
C ASN A 175 -2.31 5.64 34.00
N ALA A 176 -2.36 5.52 32.67
CA ALA A 176 -1.81 6.47 31.71
C ALA A 176 -2.58 6.41 30.40
N SER A 177 -2.45 7.42 29.56
CA SER A 177 -3.02 7.43 28.20
C SER A 177 -1.99 7.97 27.21
N VAL A 178 -2.02 7.42 25.99
CA VAL A 178 -1.20 7.86 24.85
C VAL A 178 -2.11 8.17 23.68
N ASP A 179 -1.89 9.32 23.04
CA ASP A 179 -2.58 9.72 21.82
C ASP A 179 -1.62 9.62 20.62
N LEU A 180 -2.05 8.92 19.57
CA LEU A 180 -1.29 8.70 18.36
C LEU A 180 -2.09 9.17 17.14
N HIS A 181 -1.39 9.73 16.16
CA HIS A 181 -1.96 10.12 14.87
C HIS A 181 -1.30 9.33 13.76
N HIS A 182 -2.07 8.57 13.02
CA HIS A 182 -1.56 7.77 11.90
C HIS A 182 -2.31 8.08 10.61
N LYS A 183 -1.57 8.28 9.51
CA LYS A 183 -2.15 8.58 8.19
C LYS A 183 -2.03 7.35 7.29
N LEU A 184 -3.19 6.85 6.87
CA LEU A 184 -3.29 5.90 5.77
C LEU A 184 -3.54 6.65 4.46
N SER A 185 -3.41 5.98 3.33
CA SER A 185 -3.63 6.58 2.01
C SER A 185 -5.03 7.19 1.81
N HIS A 186 -6.03 6.64 2.49
CA HIS A 186 -7.45 6.99 2.36
C HIS A 186 -8.12 7.43 3.67
N LEU A 187 -7.43 7.37 4.81
CA LEU A 187 -7.99 7.56 6.14
C LEU A 187 -6.96 8.14 7.10
N ASN A 188 -7.37 9.03 7.97
CA ASN A 188 -6.59 9.46 9.13
C ASN A 188 -7.11 8.74 10.38
N LEU A 189 -6.20 8.22 11.21
CA LEU A 189 -6.54 7.57 12.46
C LEU A 189 -6.06 8.44 13.63
N ASN A 190 -6.99 8.79 14.53
CA ASN A 190 -6.68 9.33 15.84
C ASN A 190 -6.88 8.21 16.84
N ILE A 191 -5.80 7.74 17.41
CA ILE A 191 -5.76 6.54 18.24
C ILE A 191 -5.48 6.97 19.66
N LYS A 192 -6.38 6.66 20.59
CA LYS A 192 -6.15 6.79 22.02
C LYS A 192 -5.91 5.41 22.61
N ILE A 193 -4.85 5.24 23.39
CA ILE A 193 -4.53 3.99 24.10
C ILE A 193 -4.48 4.30 25.59
N ASP A 194 -5.43 3.77 26.34
CA ASP A 194 -5.43 3.81 27.79
C ASP A 194 -4.64 2.63 28.35
N ILE A 195 -3.65 2.90 29.17
CA ILE A 195 -2.80 1.88 29.81
C ILE A 195 -3.34 1.59 31.20
N THR A 196 -3.48 0.31 31.54
CA THR A 196 -4.01 -0.14 32.84
C THR A 196 -3.23 -1.32 33.39
N GLN A 197 -3.21 -1.45 34.71
CA GLN A 197 -2.73 -2.64 35.41
C GLN A 197 -3.87 -3.60 35.79
N ALA A 198 -5.12 -3.18 35.61
CA ALA A 198 -6.26 -4.05 35.85
C ALA A 198 -6.39 -5.09 34.74
N ALA A 199 -6.50 -6.35 35.10
CA ALA A 199 -6.86 -7.42 34.18
C ALA A 199 -8.35 -7.32 33.83
N PRO A 200 -8.72 -7.44 32.54
CA PRO A 200 -10.13 -7.55 32.17
C PRO A 200 -10.69 -8.89 32.63
N ASP A 201 -12.03 -8.95 32.77
CA ASP A 201 -12.73 -10.20 33.08
C ASP A 201 -12.48 -11.24 31.99
N GLU A 202 -12.01 -12.44 32.35
CA GLU A 202 -11.74 -13.52 31.41
C GLU A 202 -12.99 -13.94 30.62
N GLN A 203 -14.19 -13.76 31.16
CA GLN A 203 -15.44 -14.04 30.44
C GLN A 203 -15.65 -13.12 29.21
N LEU A 204 -15.13 -11.90 29.26
CA LEU A 204 -15.19 -10.96 28.13
C LEU A 204 -14.23 -11.36 27.00
N LEU A 205 -13.28 -12.22 27.29
CA LEU A 205 -12.23 -12.64 26.38
C LEU A 205 -12.57 -13.93 25.60
N SER A 206 -13.69 -14.58 25.91
CA SER A 206 -14.01 -15.94 25.45
C SER A 206 -14.22 -16.09 23.94
N ASN A 207 -14.49 -15.01 23.21
CA ASN A 207 -14.88 -15.04 21.79
C ASN A 207 -13.85 -14.48 20.79
N GLN A 208 -12.65 -14.13 21.25
CA GLN A 208 -11.61 -13.55 20.38
C GLN A 208 -10.25 -14.17 20.70
N GLU A 209 -9.30 -14.04 19.78
CA GLU A 209 -7.93 -14.51 20.00
C GLU A 209 -7.16 -13.46 20.82
N TYR A 210 -6.98 -13.72 22.12
CA TYR A 210 -6.23 -12.87 23.04
C TYR A 210 -4.96 -13.55 23.51
N LYS A 211 -3.92 -12.77 23.76
CA LYS A 211 -2.66 -13.27 24.26
C LYS A 211 -1.92 -12.23 25.11
N TRP A 212 -1.32 -12.68 26.21
CA TRP A 212 -0.30 -11.95 26.89
C TRP A 212 1.00 -12.07 26.09
N ILE A 213 1.52 -10.95 25.62
CA ILE A 213 2.76 -10.88 24.84
C ILE A 213 3.84 -10.26 25.72
N ASN A 214 4.91 -11.01 25.97
CA ASN A 214 6.02 -10.51 26.75
C ASN A 214 6.75 -9.38 25.99
N LYS A 215 7.29 -8.42 26.71
CA LYS A 215 8.05 -7.30 26.13
C LYS A 215 9.22 -7.75 25.26
N THR A 216 9.87 -8.84 25.64
CA THR A 216 11.00 -9.41 24.87
C THR A 216 10.57 -10.04 23.55
N ASP A 217 9.31 -10.48 23.45
CA ASP A 217 8.81 -11.25 22.32
C ASP A 217 8.01 -10.41 21.33
N ILE A 218 7.85 -9.12 21.60
CA ILE A 218 7.00 -8.21 20.83
C ILE A 218 7.35 -8.19 19.34
N ALA A 219 8.63 -8.30 19.00
CA ALA A 219 9.13 -8.32 17.64
C ALA A 219 8.71 -9.58 16.82
N ALA A 220 8.27 -10.65 17.51
CA ALA A 220 7.79 -11.88 16.87
C ALA A 220 6.32 -11.79 16.44
N TYR A 221 5.62 -10.72 16.82
CA TYR A 221 4.20 -10.55 16.54
C TYR A 221 3.99 -9.45 15.50
N ALA A 222 3.15 -9.74 14.50
CA ALA A 222 2.78 -8.76 13.49
C ALA A 222 1.83 -7.71 14.12
N MET A 223 2.31 -6.49 14.25
CA MET A 223 1.57 -5.34 14.82
C MET A 223 1.50 -4.19 13.81
N PRO A 224 0.50 -3.30 13.91
CA PRO A 224 0.47 -2.09 13.10
C PRO A 224 1.62 -1.14 13.45
N THR A 225 2.19 -0.47 12.45
CA THR A 225 3.30 0.49 12.64
C THR A 225 3.08 1.54 13.74
N PRO A 226 1.85 2.10 13.96
CA PRO A 226 1.66 3.12 14.99
C PRO A 226 1.49 2.56 16.41
N ILE A 227 1.44 1.27 16.60
CA ILE A 227 1.29 0.59 17.89
C ILE A 227 2.55 -0.17 18.23
#